data_83e324b86617f439f6d4d5718cbb4f4b
#
_entry.id   83e324b86617f439f6d4d5718cbb4f4b
#
_cell.length_a   1.000
_cell.length_b   1.000
_cell.length_c   1.000
_cell.angle_alpha   90.00
_cell.angle_beta   90.00
_cell.angle_gamma   90.00
#
_symmetry.space_group_name_H-M   'P 1'
#
loop_
_entity.id
_entity.type
_entity.pdbx_description
1 polymer ?
#
loop_
_entity_poly.entity_id
_entity_poly.type
_entity_poly.pdbx_seq_one_letter_code
_entity_poly.pdbx_strand_id
1 'polypeptide(L)'
;MEKIKNLSLRKTIVLYMIVSLIVSFYLSALIMRMAATIQDDIWWKYVDQEKYFEMAEGDGRKYLTDVPRPNSYEMKKFDYHVSEICDFLQTFTVLIVSVVGNIIAVFLFYKHKLKNPIEELELASQQVGRNNLDFHITYENKDEMGRLCEEFERMKEQLAENNHQLWKIIEEEKALRAAIAHDIRSPLSVLAGYQEMLSEYLPEEEIDM
;
A
#
# COMPACT_ATOMS: atom_id res chain seq x y z
N MET A 1 1.92 -21.75 -0.45
CA MET A 1 1.47 -20.33 -0.35
C MET A 1 2.20 -19.53 0.73
N GLU A 2 2.62 -20.11 1.85
CA GLU A 2 3.36 -19.39 2.92
C GLU A 2 4.70 -18.79 2.50
N LYS A 3 5.45 -19.43 1.62
CA LYS A 3 6.74 -18.88 1.14
C LYS A 3 6.62 -17.54 0.41
N ILE A 4 5.49 -17.27 -0.24
CA ILE A 4 5.25 -16.01 -0.96
C ILE A 4 4.82 -14.90 0.00
N LYS A 5 4.15 -15.24 1.11
CA LYS A 5 3.75 -14.27 2.13
C LYS A 5 4.94 -13.62 2.85
N ASN A 6 6.03 -14.38 3.03
CA ASN A 6 7.23 -13.92 3.75
C ASN A 6 8.34 -13.36 2.83
N LEU A 7 8.07 -13.19 1.52
CA LEU A 7 8.99 -12.54 0.60
C LEU A 7 9.00 -11.03 0.85
N SER A 8 10.22 -10.45 0.81
CA SER A 8 10.43 -8.99 0.81
C SER A 8 9.52 -8.31 -0.23
N LEU A 9 8.95 -7.15 0.13
CA LEU A 9 8.09 -6.35 -0.76
C LEU A 9 8.73 -6.10 -2.12
N ARG A 10 10.04 -5.79 -2.13
CA ARG A 10 10.81 -5.57 -3.37
C ARG A 10 10.81 -6.81 -4.28
N LYS A 11 11.05 -8.00 -3.71
CA LYS A 11 11.05 -9.25 -4.48
C LYS A 11 9.63 -9.62 -4.94
N THR A 12 8.65 -9.34 -4.12
CA THR A 12 7.25 -9.62 -4.45
C THR A 12 6.76 -8.75 -5.60
N ILE A 13 7.00 -7.43 -5.58
CA ILE A 13 6.59 -6.55 -6.68
C ILE A 13 7.27 -6.92 -8.00
N VAL A 14 8.59 -7.22 -7.96
CA VAL A 14 9.33 -7.67 -9.13
C VAL A 14 8.75 -8.98 -9.69
N LEU A 15 8.38 -9.92 -8.81
CA LEU A 15 7.74 -11.17 -9.22
C LEU A 15 6.39 -10.91 -9.92
N TYR A 16 5.54 -10.04 -9.35
CA TYR A 16 4.25 -9.67 -9.97
C TYR A 16 4.46 -9.02 -11.34
N MET A 17 5.45 -8.13 -11.47
CA MET A 17 5.77 -7.48 -12.75
C MET A 17 6.28 -8.48 -13.79
N ILE A 18 7.19 -9.40 -13.42
CA ILE A 18 7.71 -10.43 -14.34
C ILE A 18 6.58 -11.35 -14.81
N VAL A 19 5.75 -11.83 -13.89
CA VAL A 19 4.60 -12.68 -14.23
C VAL A 19 3.64 -11.94 -15.15
N SER A 20 3.34 -10.67 -14.86
CA SER A 20 2.50 -9.82 -15.69
C SER A 20 3.07 -9.65 -17.11
N LEU A 21 4.38 -9.43 -17.25
CA LEU A 21 5.03 -9.31 -18.56
C LEU A 21 4.96 -10.61 -19.35
N ILE A 22 5.21 -11.75 -18.71
CA ILE A 22 5.11 -13.07 -19.36
C ILE A 22 3.69 -13.32 -19.85
N VAL A 23 2.68 -13.11 -18.98
CA VAL A 23 1.27 -13.28 -19.35
C VAL A 23 0.86 -12.32 -20.47
N SER A 24 1.27 -11.05 -20.38
CA SER A 24 1.00 -10.04 -21.40
C SER A 24 1.62 -10.40 -22.76
N PHE A 25 2.84 -10.95 -22.75
CA PHE A 25 3.50 -11.41 -23.98
C PHE A 25 2.74 -12.56 -24.63
N TYR A 26 2.36 -13.58 -23.86
CA TYR A 26 1.58 -14.70 -24.40
C TYR A 26 0.21 -14.25 -24.93
N LEU A 27 -0.48 -13.40 -24.17
CA LEU A 27 -1.79 -12.88 -24.56
C LEU A 27 -1.70 -12.04 -25.83
N SER A 28 -0.72 -11.15 -25.94
CA SER A 28 -0.51 -10.33 -27.14
C SER A 28 -0.12 -11.17 -28.35
N ALA A 29 0.73 -12.20 -28.19
CA ALA A 29 1.06 -13.12 -29.26
C ALA A 29 -0.17 -13.86 -29.80
N LEU A 30 -1.08 -14.28 -28.93
CA LEU A 30 -2.32 -14.93 -29.30
C LEU A 30 -3.25 -13.98 -30.06
N ILE A 31 -3.42 -12.75 -29.57
CA ILE A 31 -4.26 -11.72 -30.24
C ILE A 31 -3.68 -11.37 -31.62
N MET A 32 -2.36 -11.15 -31.70
CA MET A 32 -1.68 -10.85 -32.96
C MET A 32 -1.85 -11.98 -33.97
N ARG A 33 -1.70 -13.25 -33.55
CA ARG A 33 -1.89 -14.41 -34.40
C ARG A 33 -3.33 -14.50 -34.91
N MET A 34 -4.32 -14.26 -34.07
CA MET A 34 -5.72 -14.21 -34.48
C MET A 34 -5.99 -13.09 -35.48
N ALA A 35 -5.45 -11.89 -35.20
CA ALA A 35 -5.59 -10.75 -36.10
C ALA A 35 -4.95 -11.03 -37.48
N ALA A 36 -3.76 -11.62 -37.51
CA ALA A 36 -3.07 -12.03 -38.73
C ALA A 36 -3.88 -13.04 -39.52
N THR A 37 -4.41 -14.10 -38.89
CA THR A 37 -5.25 -15.09 -39.57
C THR A 37 -6.51 -14.48 -40.18
N ILE A 38 -7.20 -13.60 -39.44
CA ILE A 38 -8.39 -12.91 -39.99
C ILE A 38 -8.02 -11.99 -41.17
N GLN A 39 -6.89 -11.32 -41.07
CA GLN A 39 -6.39 -10.43 -42.14
C GLN A 39 -6.01 -11.24 -43.37
N ASP A 40 -5.29 -12.35 -43.21
CA ASP A 40 -4.93 -13.23 -44.31
C ASP A 40 -6.17 -13.80 -45.01
N ASP A 41 -7.17 -14.25 -44.24
CA ASP A 41 -8.44 -14.75 -44.79
C ASP A 41 -9.20 -13.68 -45.64
N ILE A 42 -9.11 -12.42 -45.22
CA ILE A 42 -9.70 -11.30 -45.96
C ILE A 42 -8.89 -11.03 -47.22
N TRP A 43 -7.56 -10.96 -47.13
CA TRP A 43 -6.70 -10.61 -48.28
C TRP A 43 -6.74 -11.71 -49.34
N TRP A 44 -6.82 -13.00 -48.98
CA TRP A 44 -7.02 -14.11 -49.90
C TRP A 44 -8.23 -13.95 -50.85
N LYS A 45 -9.27 -13.22 -50.46
CA LYS A 45 -10.46 -12.99 -51.30
C LYS A 45 -10.16 -12.07 -52.50
N TYR A 46 -9.08 -11.28 -52.40
CA TYR A 46 -8.73 -10.22 -53.36
C TYR A 46 -7.44 -10.50 -54.11
N VAL A 47 -6.72 -11.57 -53.75
CA VAL A 47 -5.48 -11.97 -54.41
C VAL A 47 -5.78 -12.91 -55.56
N ASP A 48 -5.15 -12.67 -56.73
CA ASP A 48 -5.15 -13.60 -57.84
C ASP A 48 -4.29 -14.81 -57.51
N GLN A 49 -4.95 -15.91 -57.14
CA GLN A 49 -4.30 -17.10 -56.63
C GLN A 49 -3.36 -17.75 -57.63
N GLU A 50 -3.71 -17.72 -58.96
CA GLU A 50 -2.84 -18.29 -59.99
C GLU A 50 -1.51 -17.56 -60.08
N LYS A 51 -1.56 -16.24 -60.15
CA LYS A 51 -0.33 -15.41 -60.16
C LYS A 51 0.49 -15.52 -58.89
N TYR A 52 -0.19 -15.67 -57.73
CA TYR A 52 0.50 -15.85 -56.45
C TYR A 52 1.31 -17.14 -56.41
N PHE A 53 0.72 -18.24 -56.86
CA PHE A 53 1.39 -19.53 -56.92
C PHE A 53 2.50 -19.57 -57.95
N GLU A 54 2.30 -18.96 -59.16
CA GLU A 54 3.36 -18.82 -60.17
C GLU A 54 4.57 -18.06 -59.64
N MET A 55 4.37 -16.95 -58.89
CA MET A 55 5.45 -16.20 -58.29
C MET A 55 6.15 -16.98 -57.20
N ALA A 56 5.41 -17.74 -56.35
CA ALA A 56 5.97 -18.54 -55.31
C ALA A 56 6.78 -19.74 -55.81
N GLU A 57 6.39 -20.36 -56.94
CA GLU A 57 7.14 -21.43 -57.61
C GLU A 57 8.39 -20.91 -58.35
N GLY A 58 8.29 -19.73 -58.98
CA GLY A 58 9.37 -19.14 -59.75
C GLY A 58 10.58 -18.68 -58.92
N ASP A 59 10.40 -18.37 -57.64
CA ASP A 59 11.48 -17.93 -56.73
C ASP A 59 12.13 -19.11 -55.95
N GLY A 60 11.78 -20.38 -56.25
CA GLY A 60 12.35 -21.57 -55.63
C GLY A 60 12.05 -21.68 -54.11
N ARG A 61 11.26 -20.81 -53.55
CA ARG A 61 10.84 -20.82 -52.15
C ARG A 61 9.58 -21.67 -52.00
N LYS A 62 9.76 -22.86 -51.55
CA LYS A 62 8.70 -23.85 -51.27
C LYS A 62 7.77 -23.47 -50.11
N TYR A 63 7.94 -22.31 -49.53
CA TYR A 63 7.17 -21.85 -48.38
C TYR A 63 6.60 -20.47 -48.64
N LEU A 64 5.29 -20.42 -48.48
CA LEU A 64 4.43 -19.23 -48.65
C LEU A 64 5.06 -17.99 -47.99
N THR A 65 5.29 -17.02 -48.85
CA THR A 65 5.44 -15.63 -48.42
C THR A 65 4.10 -15.13 -47.88
N ASP A 66 4.12 -14.11 -47.02
CA ASP A 66 2.91 -13.49 -46.51
C ASP A 66 1.97 -13.09 -47.67
N VAL A 67 0.67 -13.19 -47.44
CA VAL A 67 -0.35 -12.82 -48.41
C VAL A 67 -0.17 -11.34 -48.78
N PRO A 68 -0.03 -10.96 -50.07
CA PRO A 68 0.19 -9.59 -50.44
C PRO A 68 -1.03 -8.73 -50.12
N ARG A 69 -0.79 -7.53 -49.58
CA ARG A 69 -1.85 -6.57 -49.24
C ARG A 69 -2.57 -6.10 -50.52
N PRO A 70 -3.92 -6.30 -50.63
CA PRO A 70 -4.70 -5.82 -51.73
C PRO A 70 -4.77 -4.29 -51.74
N ASN A 71 -5.00 -3.70 -52.93
CA ASN A 71 -5.22 -2.26 -53.03
C ASN A 71 -6.55 -1.86 -52.36
N SER A 72 -6.55 -0.73 -51.65
CA SER A 72 -7.72 -0.24 -50.90
C SER A 72 -8.97 -0.03 -51.73
N TYR A 73 -8.82 0.29 -53.03
CA TYR A 73 -9.93 0.50 -53.96
C TYR A 73 -10.53 -0.81 -54.51
N GLU A 74 -9.85 -1.92 -54.38
CA GLU A 74 -10.33 -3.25 -54.79
C GLU A 74 -11.14 -3.92 -53.68
N MET A 75 -10.95 -3.49 -52.45
CA MET A 75 -11.58 -4.07 -51.26
C MET A 75 -12.98 -3.47 -51.03
N LYS A 76 -13.89 -4.30 -50.52
CA LYS A 76 -15.16 -3.80 -49.98
C LYS A 76 -14.87 -2.95 -48.73
N LYS A 77 -15.63 -1.87 -48.53
CA LYS A 77 -15.42 -0.94 -47.39
C LYS A 77 -15.35 -1.65 -46.02
N PHE A 78 -16.16 -2.68 -45.81
CA PHE A 78 -16.15 -3.47 -44.59
C PHE A 78 -14.83 -4.22 -44.42
N ASP A 79 -14.38 -4.97 -45.42
CA ASP A 79 -13.14 -5.75 -45.38
C ASP A 79 -11.91 -4.84 -45.22
N TYR A 80 -11.94 -3.65 -45.83
CA TYR A 80 -10.91 -2.63 -45.63
C TYR A 80 -10.83 -2.17 -44.18
N HIS A 81 -11.97 -1.81 -43.56
CA HIS A 81 -11.95 -1.38 -42.13
C HIS A 81 -11.50 -2.49 -41.16
N VAL A 82 -11.90 -3.74 -41.44
CA VAL A 82 -11.44 -4.88 -40.65
C VAL A 82 -9.92 -5.07 -40.79
N SER A 83 -9.37 -4.95 -41.99
CA SER A 83 -7.93 -5.02 -42.23
C SER A 83 -7.16 -3.92 -41.49
N GLU A 84 -7.65 -2.68 -41.51
CA GLU A 84 -7.06 -1.56 -40.74
C GLU A 84 -7.10 -1.81 -39.21
N ILE A 85 -8.19 -2.38 -38.72
CA ILE A 85 -8.26 -2.78 -37.28
C ILE A 85 -7.25 -3.89 -36.96
N CYS A 86 -7.09 -4.87 -37.87
CA CYS A 86 -6.07 -5.92 -37.69
C CYS A 86 -4.66 -5.34 -37.71
N ASP A 87 -4.33 -4.41 -38.58
CA ASP A 87 -3.05 -3.69 -38.61
C ASP A 87 -2.80 -2.94 -37.29
N PHE A 88 -3.82 -2.22 -36.81
CA PHE A 88 -3.76 -1.54 -35.54
C PHE A 88 -3.50 -2.51 -34.36
N LEU A 89 -4.25 -3.62 -34.32
CA LEU A 89 -4.05 -4.66 -33.31
C LEU A 89 -2.65 -5.25 -33.37
N GLN A 90 -2.16 -5.61 -34.54
CA GLN A 90 -0.81 -6.18 -34.70
C GLN A 90 0.27 -5.21 -34.23
N THR A 91 0.08 -3.91 -34.47
CA THR A 91 1.07 -2.87 -34.09
C THR A 91 1.04 -2.53 -32.61
N PHE A 92 -0.15 -2.32 -32.02
CA PHE A 92 -0.28 -1.71 -30.70
C PHE A 92 -0.64 -2.68 -29.58
N THR A 93 -1.05 -3.92 -29.87
CA THR A 93 -1.51 -4.88 -28.85
C THR A 93 -0.45 -5.14 -27.78
N VAL A 94 0.82 -5.33 -28.15
CA VAL A 94 1.90 -5.60 -27.19
C VAL A 94 2.00 -4.47 -26.17
N LEU A 95 1.96 -3.22 -26.63
CA LEU A 95 2.06 -2.04 -25.77
C LEU A 95 0.81 -1.93 -24.87
N ILE A 96 -0.38 -2.02 -25.43
CA ILE A 96 -1.63 -1.86 -24.68
C ILE A 96 -1.77 -2.96 -23.62
N VAL A 97 -1.61 -4.22 -24.01
CA VAL A 97 -1.75 -5.37 -23.10
C VAL A 97 -0.68 -5.35 -22.01
N SER A 98 0.55 -4.94 -22.35
CA SER A 98 1.62 -4.81 -21.35
C SER A 98 1.33 -3.71 -20.32
N VAL A 99 0.87 -2.54 -20.75
CA VAL A 99 0.52 -1.43 -19.85
C VAL A 99 -0.65 -1.84 -18.94
N VAL A 100 -1.72 -2.38 -19.51
CA VAL A 100 -2.89 -2.84 -18.72
C VAL A 100 -2.50 -3.96 -17.77
N GLY A 101 -1.72 -4.94 -18.21
CA GLY A 101 -1.22 -6.02 -17.39
C GLY A 101 -0.39 -5.53 -16.18
N ASN A 102 0.50 -4.56 -16.40
CA ASN A 102 1.30 -3.98 -15.31
C ASN A 102 0.43 -3.18 -14.32
N ILE A 103 -0.57 -2.44 -14.79
CA ILE A 103 -1.52 -1.74 -13.89
C ILE A 103 -2.25 -2.75 -13.00
N ILE A 104 -2.73 -3.85 -13.57
CA ILE A 104 -3.38 -4.93 -12.83
C ILE A 104 -2.42 -5.56 -11.82
N ALA A 105 -1.17 -5.82 -12.20
CA ALA A 105 -0.16 -6.39 -11.32
C ALA A 105 0.13 -5.50 -10.09
N VAL A 106 0.27 -4.18 -10.30
CA VAL A 106 0.48 -3.21 -9.22
C VAL A 106 -0.76 -3.15 -8.30
N PHE A 107 -1.96 -3.16 -8.86
CA PHE A 107 -3.19 -3.17 -8.07
C PHE A 107 -3.32 -4.43 -7.21
N LEU A 108 -3.03 -5.61 -7.77
CA LEU A 108 -3.04 -6.88 -7.04
C LEU A 108 -1.98 -6.91 -5.94
N PHE A 109 -0.77 -6.42 -6.22
CA PHE A 109 0.29 -6.28 -5.23
C PHE A 109 -0.14 -5.39 -4.06
N TYR A 110 -0.69 -4.20 -4.35
CA TYR A 110 -1.22 -3.29 -3.34
C TYR A 110 -2.27 -3.97 -2.47
N LYS A 111 -3.28 -4.59 -3.10
CA LYS A 111 -4.39 -5.25 -2.40
C LYS A 111 -3.92 -6.39 -1.49
N HIS A 112 -2.93 -7.20 -1.93
CA HIS A 112 -2.52 -8.39 -1.19
C HIS A 112 -1.43 -8.12 -0.15
N LYS A 113 -0.59 -7.09 -0.36
CA LYS A 113 0.61 -6.89 0.45
C LYS A 113 0.60 -5.61 1.28
N LEU A 114 -0.06 -4.57 0.80
CA LEU A 114 0.03 -3.25 1.42
C LEU A 114 -1.26 -2.86 2.16
N LYS A 115 -2.42 -3.20 1.62
CA LYS A 115 -3.69 -2.72 2.15
C LYS A 115 -3.89 -3.08 3.63
N ASN A 116 -3.79 -4.37 3.96
CA ASN A 116 -4.06 -4.83 5.32
C ASN A 116 -3.11 -4.23 6.38
N PRO A 117 -1.76 -4.28 6.23
CA PRO A 117 -0.87 -3.71 7.24
C PRO A 117 -1.00 -2.18 7.36
N ILE A 118 -1.32 -1.48 6.27
CA ILE A 118 -1.55 -0.02 6.31
C ILE A 118 -2.83 0.28 7.10
N GLU A 119 -3.93 -0.43 6.84
CA GLU A 119 -5.18 -0.25 7.58
C GLU A 119 -5.03 -0.57 9.08
N GLU A 120 -4.28 -1.63 9.43
CA GLU A 120 -4.00 -1.96 10.83
C GLU A 120 -3.15 -0.88 11.52
N LEU A 121 -2.10 -0.38 10.87
CA LEU A 121 -1.28 0.71 11.41
C LEU A 121 -2.06 2.03 11.54
N GLU A 122 -2.97 2.32 10.62
CA GLU A 122 -3.85 3.49 10.70
C GLU A 122 -4.78 3.40 11.92
N LEU A 123 -5.43 2.25 12.10
CA LEU A 123 -6.28 2.00 13.27
C LEU A 123 -5.48 2.05 14.57
N ALA A 124 -4.30 1.44 14.60
CA ALA A 124 -3.40 1.47 15.74
C ALA A 124 -2.98 2.91 16.10
N SER A 125 -2.64 3.73 15.11
CA SER A 125 -2.32 5.15 15.29
C SER A 125 -3.49 5.94 15.88
N GLN A 126 -4.71 5.68 15.41
CA GLN A 126 -5.93 6.31 15.95
C GLN A 126 -6.18 5.91 17.42
N GLN A 127 -5.92 4.65 17.78
CA GLN A 127 -6.04 4.17 19.17
C GLN A 127 -5.03 4.87 20.07
N VAL A 128 -3.78 4.96 19.67
CA VAL A 128 -2.73 5.70 20.40
C VAL A 128 -3.12 7.17 20.57
N GLY A 129 -3.64 7.82 19.53
CA GLY A 129 -4.12 9.21 19.60
C GLY A 129 -5.28 9.43 20.57
N ARG A 130 -6.04 8.39 20.91
CA ARG A 130 -7.11 8.38 21.93
C ARG A 130 -6.61 7.95 23.32
N ASN A 131 -5.29 7.79 23.47
CA ASN A 131 -4.65 7.26 24.69
C ASN A 131 -5.12 5.84 25.06
N ASN A 132 -5.61 5.08 24.07
CA ASN A 132 -5.91 3.67 24.23
C ASN A 132 -4.72 2.86 23.73
N LEU A 133 -4.00 2.23 24.65
CA LEU A 133 -2.81 1.40 24.38
C LEU A 133 -3.11 -0.10 24.50
N ASP A 134 -4.36 -0.47 24.78
CA ASP A 134 -4.82 -1.86 24.92
C ASP A 134 -5.34 -2.38 23.57
N PHE A 135 -4.41 -2.57 22.62
CA PHE A 135 -4.66 -3.20 21.33
C PHE A 135 -3.42 -3.97 20.88
N HIS A 136 -3.58 -4.85 19.90
CA HIS A 136 -2.49 -5.62 19.32
C HIS A 136 -2.60 -5.61 17.80
N ILE A 137 -1.45 -5.51 17.09
CA ILE A 137 -1.38 -5.57 15.63
C ILE A 137 -1.29 -7.04 15.24
N THR A 138 -2.19 -7.49 14.35
CA THR A 138 -2.33 -8.91 13.98
C THR A 138 -1.48 -9.30 12.76
N TYR A 139 -0.80 -8.36 12.11
CA TYR A 139 0.00 -8.61 10.93
C TYR A 139 1.34 -9.29 11.28
N GLU A 140 1.45 -10.61 10.99
CA GLU A 140 2.60 -11.46 11.39
C GLU A 140 3.56 -11.81 10.24
N ASN A 141 3.43 -11.21 9.06
CA ASN A 141 4.33 -11.53 7.94
C ASN A 141 5.76 -11.03 8.21
N LYS A 142 6.76 -11.81 7.80
CA LYS A 142 8.19 -11.49 7.98
C LYS A 142 8.76 -10.64 6.82
N ASP A 143 7.97 -9.71 6.32
CA ASP A 143 8.38 -8.75 5.30
C ASP A 143 8.66 -7.35 5.91
N GLU A 144 8.91 -6.36 5.09
CA GLU A 144 9.20 -4.99 5.55
C GLU A 144 8.02 -4.36 6.30
N MET A 145 6.77 -4.73 5.94
CA MET A 145 5.59 -4.27 6.67
C MET A 145 5.47 -4.94 8.05
N GLY A 146 5.79 -6.25 8.14
CA GLY A 146 5.82 -6.95 9.44
C GLY A 146 6.82 -6.33 10.40
N ARG A 147 8.03 -5.99 9.92
CA ARG A 147 9.00 -5.27 10.76
C ARG A 147 8.50 -3.90 11.21
N LEU A 148 7.80 -3.17 10.33
CA LEU A 148 7.21 -1.88 10.68
C LEU A 148 6.13 -2.05 11.77
N CYS A 149 5.31 -3.08 11.68
CA CYS A 149 4.32 -3.42 12.69
C CYS A 149 4.96 -3.80 14.04
N GLU A 150 6.04 -4.58 14.02
CA GLU A 150 6.82 -4.93 15.22
C GLU A 150 7.42 -3.68 15.89
N GLU A 151 8.00 -2.77 15.14
CA GLU A 151 8.54 -1.51 15.69
C GLU A 151 7.45 -0.60 16.24
N PHE A 152 6.26 -0.59 15.62
CA PHE A 152 5.11 0.15 16.12
C PHE A 152 4.60 -0.45 17.46
N GLU A 153 4.52 -1.78 17.56
CA GLU A 153 4.19 -2.48 18.82
C GLU A 153 5.18 -2.12 19.93
N ARG A 154 6.48 -2.17 19.65
CA ARG A 154 7.52 -1.79 20.61
C ARG A 154 7.38 -0.34 21.08
N MET A 155 7.08 0.57 20.17
CA MET A 155 6.83 1.98 20.50
C MET A 155 5.60 2.12 21.41
N LYS A 156 4.52 1.40 21.11
CA LYS A 156 3.31 1.37 21.95
C LYS A 156 3.61 0.85 23.37
N GLU A 157 4.37 -0.25 23.49
CA GLU A 157 4.78 -0.80 24.78
C GLU A 157 5.61 0.18 25.60
N GLN A 158 6.57 0.87 24.97
CA GLN A 158 7.34 1.93 25.62
C GLN A 158 6.46 3.09 26.09
N LEU A 159 5.47 3.48 25.28
CA LEU A 159 4.53 4.53 25.63
C LEU A 159 3.65 4.11 26.83
N ALA A 160 3.20 2.86 26.87
CA ALA A 160 2.43 2.32 27.98
C ALA A 160 3.25 2.30 29.28
N GLU A 161 4.50 1.86 29.21
CA GLU A 161 5.42 1.86 30.35
C GLU A 161 5.71 3.28 30.85
N ASN A 162 5.99 4.22 29.95
CA ASN A 162 6.19 5.62 30.31
C ASN A 162 4.95 6.23 30.99
N ASN A 163 3.75 5.94 30.49
CA ASN A 163 2.51 6.37 31.12
C ASN A 163 2.36 5.79 32.53
N HIS A 164 2.67 4.51 32.72
CA HIS A 164 2.63 3.88 34.03
C HIS A 164 3.60 4.53 35.01
N GLN A 165 4.82 4.81 34.58
CA GLN A 165 5.83 5.52 35.39
C GLN A 165 5.37 6.94 35.74
N LEU A 166 4.77 7.67 34.83
CA LEU A 166 4.23 9.00 35.10
C LEU A 166 3.11 8.97 36.15
N TRP A 167 2.20 8.01 36.04
CA TRP A 167 1.15 7.84 37.08
C TRP A 167 1.73 7.55 38.43
N LYS A 168 2.77 6.69 38.54
CA LYS A 168 3.47 6.39 39.80
C LYS A 168 4.09 7.64 40.39
N ILE A 169 4.79 8.46 39.60
CA ILE A 169 5.39 9.74 40.04
C ILE A 169 4.31 10.69 40.55
N ILE A 170 3.17 10.80 39.87
CA ILE A 170 2.05 11.65 40.30
C ILE A 170 1.48 11.16 41.66
N GLU A 171 1.35 9.86 41.86
CA GLU A 171 0.88 9.31 43.12
C GLU A 171 1.88 9.55 44.26
N GLU A 172 3.17 9.35 44.00
CA GLU A 172 4.25 9.64 45.01
C GLU A 172 4.27 11.14 45.33
N GLU A 173 4.13 12.04 44.38
CA GLU A 173 4.06 13.49 44.62
C GLU A 173 2.83 13.87 45.46
N LYS A 174 1.66 13.30 45.16
CA LYS A 174 0.45 13.51 45.99
C LYS A 174 0.64 13.06 47.42
N ALA A 175 1.23 11.88 47.62
CA ALA A 175 1.51 11.37 48.96
C ALA A 175 2.49 12.26 49.72
N LEU A 176 3.57 12.72 49.07
CA LEU A 176 4.54 13.65 49.65
C LEU A 176 3.89 14.99 50.02
N ARG A 177 3.06 15.58 49.14
CA ARG A 177 2.33 16.82 49.45
C ARG A 177 1.40 16.67 50.66
N ALA A 178 0.72 15.52 50.79
CA ALA A 178 -0.14 15.22 51.92
C ALA A 178 0.66 15.10 53.22
N ALA A 179 1.82 14.42 53.19
CA ALA A 179 2.72 14.32 54.34
C ALA A 179 3.26 15.69 54.78
N ILE A 180 3.74 16.51 53.84
CA ILE A 180 4.21 17.87 54.13
C ILE A 180 3.10 18.72 54.76
N ALA A 181 1.87 18.67 54.16
CA ALA A 181 0.73 19.42 54.74
C ALA A 181 0.37 18.99 56.16
N HIS A 182 0.47 17.69 56.44
CA HIS A 182 0.28 17.16 57.81
C HIS A 182 1.37 17.67 58.76
N ASP A 183 2.64 17.58 58.37
CA ASP A 183 3.78 17.95 59.22
C ASP A 183 3.87 19.47 59.46
N ILE A 184 3.38 20.30 58.55
CA ILE A 184 3.31 21.76 58.74
C ILE A 184 2.11 22.14 59.64
N ARG A 185 1.01 21.39 59.62
CA ARG A 185 -0.17 21.71 60.44
C ARG A 185 0.12 21.70 61.91
N SER A 186 0.95 20.75 62.40
CA SER A 186 1.30 20.62 63.81
C SER A 186 2.00 21.88 64.35
N PRO A 187 3.13 22.37 63.79
CA PRO A 187 3.77 23.59 64.27
C PRO A 187 2.93 24.84 64.11
N LEU A 188 2.10 24.92 63.03
CA LEU A 188 1.18 26.07 62.82
C LEU A 188 0.09 26.07 63.92
N SER A 189 -0.44 24.93 64.34
CA SER A 189 -1.42 24.86 65.45
C SER A 189 -0.79 25.32 66.78
N VAL A 190 0.48 24.95 67.02
CA VAL A 190 1.21 25.40 68.24
C VAL A 190 1.45 26.92 68.18
N LEU A 191 1.85 27.46 67.04
CA LEU A 191 2.04 28.92 66.89
C LEU A 191 0.72 29.66 67.07
N ALA A 192 -0.38 29.17 66.49
CA ALA A 192 -1.72 29.74 66.68
C ALA A 192 -2.13 29.74 68.20
N GLY A 193 -1.88 28.63 68.89
CA GLY A 193 -2.11 28.59 70.33
C GLY A 193 -1.25 29.55 71.17
N TYR A 194 0.01 29.74 70.82
CA TYR A 194 0.83 30.81 71.46
C TYR A 194 0.34 32.19 71.14
N GLN A 195 -0.09 32.45 69.92
CA GLN A 195 -0.67 33.74 69.54
C GLN A 195 -1.94 34.04 70.35
N GLU A 196 -2.82 33.04 70.51
CA GLU A 196 -4.04 33.16 71.29
C GLU A 196 -3.73 33.44 72.76
N MET A 197 -2.78 32.72 73.38
CA MET A 197 -2.31 32.96 74.73
C MET A 197 -1.74 34.39 74.85
N LEU A 198 -0.90 34.87 73.93
CA LEU A 198 -0.31 36.18 74.03
C LEU A 198 -1.40 37.28 73.84
N SER A 199 -2.42 37.09 73.04
CA SER A 199 -3.54 38.05 72.91
C SER A 199 -4.40 38.09 74.18
N GLU A 200 -4.46 37.03 74.97
CA GLU A 200 -5.20 37.00 76.24
C GLU A 200 -4.44 37.68 77.40
N TYR A 201 -3.07 37.63 77.36
CA TYR A 201 -2.25 38.20 78.41
C TYR A 201 -1.77 39.61 78.16
N LEU A 202 -1.84 40.15 76.92
CA LEU A 202 -1.51 41.53 76.56
C LEU A 202 -2.77 42.41 76.63
N PRO A 203 -2.84 43.38 77.52
CA PRO A 203 -3.97 44.30 77.50
C PRO A 203 -3.97 45.14 76.25
N GLU A 204 -5.14 45.46 75.68
CA GLU A 204 -5.36 46.19 74.42
C GLU A 204 -4.71 47.58 74.33
N GLU A 205 -4.14 48.10 75.43
CA GLU A 205 -3.60 49.45 75.47
C GLU A 205 -2.16 49.62 74.90
N GLU A 206 -1.44 48.55 74.54
CA GLU A 206 -0.06 48.67 74.01
C GLU A 206 0.08 48.50 72.48
N ILE A 207 -1.00 48.42 71.71
CA ILE A 207 -0.93 48.22 70.24
C ILE A 207 -1.02 49.56 69.47
N ASP A 208 -1.26 50.71 70.17
CA ASP A 208 -1.36 52.04 69.53
C ASP A 208 -0.09 52.90 69.78
N MET A 209 1.09 52.42 69.42
CA MET A 209 2.30 53.23 69.23
C MET A 209 3.08 52.85 67.97
#